data_9d9a688b82fb8f721b9b34f903493424
#
_entry.id   9d9a688b82fb8f721b9b34f903493424
#
_cell.length_a   1.000
_cell.length_b   1.000
_cell.length_c   1.000
_cell.angle_alpha   90.00
_cell.angle_beta   90.00
_cell.angle_gamma   90.00
#
_symmetry.space_group_name_H-M   'P 1'
#
loop_
_entity.id
_entity.type
_entity.pdbx_description
1 polymer ?
#
loop_
_entity_poly.entity_id
_entity_poly.type
_entity_poly.pdbx_seq_one_letter_code
_entity_poly.pdbx_strand_id
1 'polypeptide(L)'
;MRKLVSFMHISLDGFTTNSKDQMDWILADEEMFEIAGQQTLRSDTAIYGRGTYKIMEAYWPTAADQPNASKHDIEHSAWYKSVQKIVVSKTLKSSEIKNAKLFSGNSPDEIRELKNEKGKEIVLFGSPTLTRSLMDENLIDEYWLFINPILLGQGNNLFKNLSHEIKLKLLMSKTFASGVVCLHYTTI
;
A
#
# COMPACT_ATOMS: atom_id res chain seq x y z
N MET A 1 -10.14 1.50 -17.84
CA MET A 1 -8.84 1.62 -17.11
C MET A 1 -8.90 0.82 -15.82
N ARG A 2 -7.81 0.18 -15.42
CA ARG A 2 -7.68 -0.50 -14.13
C ARG A 2 -7.63 0.55 -13.00
N LYS A 3 -8.26 0.27 -11.87
CA LYS A 3 -8.14 1.15 -10.70
C LYS A 3 -6.80 0.94 -10.00
N LEU A 4 -6.17 2.05 -9.61
CA LEU A 4 -5.05 2.05 -8.69
C LEU A 4 -5.56 2.41 -7.29
N VAL A 5 -5.40 1.49 -6.37
CA VAL A 5 -5.92 1.55 -5.01
C VAL A 5 -4.75 1.70 -4.04
N SER A 6 -4.70 2.80 -3.31
CA SER A 6 -3.72 3.02 -2.23
C SER A 6 -4.23 2.42 -0.93
N PHE A 7 -3.42 1.57 -0.29
CA PHE A 7 -3.76 0.88 0.96
C PHE A 7 -2.71 1.22 2.03
N MET A 8 -3.09 2.06 3.01
CA MET A 8 -2.14 2.70 3.92
C MET A 8 -2.62 2.68 5.37
N HIS A 9 -1.70 2.35 6.29
CA HIS A 9 -1.82 2.68 7.71
C HIS A 9 -1.20 4.06 7.96
N ILE A 10 -1.91 4.90 8.71
CA ILE A 10 -1.44 6.22 9.13
C ILE A 10 -1.78 6.47 10.60
N SER A 11 -1.01 7.33 11.25
CA SER A 11 -1.37 7.92 12.53
C SER A 11 -2.51 8.94 12.35
N LEU A 12 -3.14 9.36 13.44
CA LEU A 12 -4.21 10.37 13.40
C LEU A 12 -3.73 11.71 12.81
N ASP A 13 -2.46 12.05 12.99
CA ASP A 13 -1.81 13.23 12.40
C ASP A 13 -1.13 12.98 11.04
N GLY A 14 -1.44 11.83 10.39
CA GLY A 14 -1.12 11.55 8.98
C GLY A 14 0.27 11.02 8.69
N PHE A 15 1.02 10.50 9.70
CA PHE A 15 2.32 9.89 9.49
C PHE A 15 2.20 8.38 9.20
N THR A 16 3.05 7.88 8.32
CA THR A 16 3.15 6.45 7.95
C THR A 16 4.25 5.71 8.70
N THR A 17 5.24 6.45 9.21
CA THR A 17 6.31 5.97 10.09
C THR A 17 6.60 7.02 11.15
N ASN A 18 7.17 6.59 12.30
CA ASN A 18 7.68 7.50 13.32
C ASN A 18 9.01 8.14 12.87
N SER A 19 9.64 8.94 13.75
CA SER A 19 10.92 9.63 13.49
C SER A 19 12.10 8.69 13.28
N LYS A 20 11.96 7.39 13.60
CA LYS A 20 12.97 6.34 13.38
C LYS A 20 12.66 5.45 12.18
N ASP A 21 11.73 5.88 11.30
CA ASP A 21 11.21 5.10 10.17
C ASP A 21 10.61 3.73 10.55
N GLN A 22 10.04 3.61 11.76
CA GLN A 22 9.40 2.40 12.27
C GLN A 22 7.88 2.49 12.19
N MET A 23 7.22 1.31 12.15
CA MET A 23 5.76 1.13 12.07
C MET A 23 5.23 0.24 13.21
N ASP A 24 5.96 0.13 14.32
CA ASP A 24 5.66 -0.69 15.50
C ASP A 24 4.41 -0.23 16.28
N TRP A 25 3.89 0.93 15.95
CA TRP A 25 2.68 1.54 16.49
C TRP A 25 1.39 1.10 15.75
N ILE A 26 1.50 0.39 14.63
CA ILE A 26 0.34 -0.07 13.87
C ILE A 26 -0.38 -1.16 14.66
N LEU A 27 -1.67 -0.92 14.90
CA LEU A 27 -2.57 -1.92 15.44
C LEU A 27 -3.24 -2.67 14.29
N ALA A 28 -3.25 -4.00 14.38
CA ALA A 28 -3.91 -4.86 13.42
C ALA A 28 -4.74 -5.92 14.15
N ASP A 29 -5.89 -6.25 13.60
CA ASP A 29 -6.78 -7.29 14.07
C ASP A 29 -7.34 -8.13 12.90
N GLU A 30 -8.05 -9.21 13.21
CA GLU A 30 -8.56 -10.14 12.20
C GLU A 30 -9.50 -9.46 11.20
N GLU A 31 -10.37 -8.53 11.65
CA GLU A 31 -11.29 -7.84 10.75
C GLU A 31 -10.54 -6.94 9.74
N MET A 32 -9.43 -6.31 10.15
CA MET A 32 -8.58 -5.55 9.22
C MET A 32 -7.90 -6.47 8.22
N PHE A 33 -7.46 -7.66 8.64
CA PHE A 33 -6.91 -8.66 7.74
C PHE A 33 -7.93 -9.18 6.73
N GLU A 34 -9.21 -9.30 7.10
CA GLU A 34 -10.28 -9.63 6.16
C GLU A 34 -10.43 -8.58 5.06
N ILE A 35 -10.39 -7.29 5.42
CA ILE A 35 -10.44 -6.20 4.43
C ILE A 35 -9.22 -6.25 3.51
N ALA A 36 -8.02 -6.45 4.07
CA ALA A 36 -6.80 -6.62 3.27
C ALA A 36 -6.91 -7.83 2.32
N GLY A 37 -7.44 -8.96 2.80
CA GLY A 37 -7.70 -10.15 2.00
C GLY A 37 -8.68 -9.90 0.87
N GLN A 38 -9.77 -9.18 1.11
CA GLN A 38 -10.71 -8.79 0.04
C GLN A 38 -10.04 -7.90 -1.02
N GLN A 39 -9.18 -6.96 -0.62
CA GLN A 39 -8.44 -6.13 -1.55
C GLN A 39 -7.45 -6.95 -2.39
N THR A 40 -6.75 -7.92 -1.79
CA THR A 40 -5.83 -8.80 -2.54
C THR A 40 -6.57 -9.65 -3.57
N LEU A 41 -7.75 -10.18 -3.24
CA LEU A 41 -8.58 -10.94 -4.19
C LEU A 41 -9.05 -10.13 -5.41
N ARG A 42 -9.24 -8.81 -5.22
CA ARG A 42 -9.63 -7.88 -6.28
C ARG A 42 -8.45 -7.42 -7.13
N SER A 43 -7.22 -7.65 -6.69
CA SER A 43 -6.00 -7.16 -7.31
C SER A 43 -5.17 -8.29 -7.92
N ASP A 44 -4.66 -8.09 -9.13
CA ASP A 44 -3.71 -8.99 -9.79
C ASP A 44 -2.30 -8.39 -9.93
N THR A 45 -2.15 -7.14 -9.52
CA THR A 45 -0.88 -6.41 -9.55
C THR A 45 -0.69 -5.63 -8.26
N ALA A 46 0.51 -5.74 -7.68
CA ALA A 46 0.92 -4.99 -6.50
C ALA A 46 2.09 -4.06 -6.84
N ILE A 47 2.00 -2.80 -6.41
CA ILE A 47 3.08 -1.82 -6.58
C ILE A 47 3.71 -1.53 -5.22
N TYR A 48 5.02 -1.47 -5.21
CA TYR A 48 5.82 -1.16 -4.04
C TYR A 48 6.90 -0.12 -4.37
N GLY A 49 7.16 0.79 -3.47
CA GLY A 49 8.43 1.51 -3.47
C GLY A 49 9.54 0.64 -2.87
N ARG A 50 10.79 1.05 -3.04
CA ARG A 50 11.98 0.31 -2.61
C ARG A 50 11.92 -0.19 -1.16
N GLY A 51 11.59 0.71 -0.22
CA GLY A 51 11.55 0.37 1.21
C GLY A 51 10.49 -0.68 1.52
N THR A 52 9.27 -0.44 1.06
CA THR A 52 8.16 -1.36 1.26
C THR A 52 8.42 -2.71 0.60
N TYR A 53 8.95 -2.73 -0.63
CA TYR A 53 9.32 -3.99 -1.28
C TYR A 53 10.29 -4.83 -0.44
N LYS A 54 11.32 -4.21 0.14
CA LYS A 54 12.29 -4.94 0.99
C LYS A 54 11.62 -5.55 2.22
N ILE A 55 10.70 -4.84 2.86
CA ILE A 55 9.95 -5.33 4.02
C ILE A 55 9.04 -6.51 3.59
N MET A 56 8.29 -6.34 2.51
CA MET A 56 7.37 -7.36 2.01
C MET A 56 8.11 -8.63 1.55
N GLU A 57 9.22 -8.47 0.82
CA GLU A 57 10.03 -9.60 0.33
C GLU A 57 10.76 -10.34 1.46
N ALA A 58 11.06 -9.68 2.58
CA ALA A 58 11.67 -10.31 3.74
C ALA A 58 10.69 -11.19 4.53
N TYR A 59 9.39 -10.93 4.48
CA TYR A 59 8.39 -11.61 5.31
C TYR A 59 7.48 -12.55 4.51
N TRP A 60 6.78 -12.03 3.48
CA TRP A 60 5.68 -12.75 2.84
C TRP A 60 6.05 -14.03 2.11
N PRO A 61 7.23 -14.18 1.47
CA PRO A 61 7.57 -15.44 0.80
C PRO A 61 7.58 -16.67 1.73
N THR A 62 7.84 -16.47 3.03
CA THR A 62 7.95 -17.54 4.03
C THR A 62 6.97 -17.41 5.20
N ALA A 63 6.07 -16.42 5.16
CA ALA A 63 5.12 -16.18 6.25
C ALA A 63 4.22 -17.42 6.54
N ALA A 64 3.76 -18.10 5.50
CA ALA A 64 2.96 -19.31 5.63
C ALA A 64 3.73 -20.51 6.24
N ASP A 65 5.05 -20.49 6.22
CA ASP A 65 5.91 -21.57 6.67
C ASP A 65 6.29 -21.43 8.16
N GLN A 66 5.85 -20.33 8.80
CA GLN A 66 6.11 -20.11 10.23
C GLN A 66 5.28 -21.04 11.12
N PRO A 67 5.82 -21.52 12.27
CA PRO A 67 5.11 -22.47 13.14
C PRO A 67 3.73 -22.02 13.63
N ASN A 68 3.52 -20.70 13.76
CA ASN A 68 2.28 -20.08 14.23
C ASN A 68 1.64 -19.19 13.16
N ALA A 69 1.79 -19.56 11.87
CA ALA A 69 1.22 -18.80 10.78
C ALA A 69 -0.30 -18.67 10.95
N SER A 70 -0.79 -17.44 10.98
CA SER A 70 -2.22 -17.15 11.00
C SER A 70 -2.87 -17.48 9.66
N LYS A 71 -4.20 -17.50 9.61
CA LYS A 71 -4.95 -17.60 8.34
C LYS A 71 -4.53 -16.50 7.37
N HIS A 72 -4.36 -15.27 7.87
CA HIS A 72 -3.90 -14.14 7.06
C HIS A 72 -2.50 -14.38 6.48
N ASP A 73 -1.55 -14.89 7.29
CA ASP A 73 -0.19 -15.18 6.81
C ASP A 73 -0.21 -16.20 5.67
N ILE A 74 -1.04 -17.23 5.78
CA ILE A 74 -1.17 -18.28 4.76
C ILE A 74 -1.76 -17.67 3.46
N GLU A 75 -2.89 -16.98 3.55
CA GLU A 75 -3.61 -16.44 2.41
C GLU A 75 -2.81 -15.33 1.72
N HIS A 76 -2.25 -14.39 2.48
CA HIS A 76 -1.47 -13.29 1.93
C HIS A 76 -0.14 -13.77 1.33
N SER A 77 0.53 -14.76 1.96
CA SER A 77 1.74 -15.38 1.41
C SER A 77 1.47 -16.04 0.05
N ALA A 78 0.36 -16.79 -0.06
CA ALA A 78 -0.05 -17.42 -1.32
C ALA A 78 -0.31 -16.36 -2.41
N TRP A 79 -1.04 -15.30 -2.07
CA TRP A 79 -1.28 -14.19 -2.99
C TRP A 79 0.04 -13.48 -3.36
N TYR A 80 0.91 -13.17 -2.39
CA TYR A 80 2.18 -12.48 -2.62
C TYR A 80 3.10 -13.27 -3.56
N LYS A 81 3.09 -14.60 -3.49
CA LYS A 81 3.87 -15.48 -4.40
C LYS A 81 3.34 -15.42 -5.83
N SER A 82 2.03 -15.23 -6.03
CA SER A 82 1.35 -15.32 -7.34
C SER A 82 1.11 -13.96 -8.01
N VAL A 83 0.96 -12.87 -7.24
CA VAL A 83 0.65 -11.54 -7.75
C VAL A 83 1.79 -10.98 -8.61
N GLN A 84 1.44 -10.27 -9.70
CA GLN A 84 2.42 -9.47 -10.44
C GLN A 84 2.95 -8.35 -9.53
N LYS A 85 4.26 -8.33 -9.29
CA LYS A 85 4.91 -7.31 -8.49
C LYS A 85 5.63 -6.28 -9.34
N ILE A 86 5.42 -5.01 -9.03
CA ILE A 86 6.12 -3.88 -9.63
C ILE A 86 6.84 -3.12 -8.53
N VAL A 87 8.12 -2.91 -8.70
CA VAL A 87 8.94 -2.12 -7.78
C VAL A 87 9.31 -0.81 -8.45
N VAL A 88 8.92 0.30 -7.85
CA VAL A 88 9.27 1.64 -8.34
C VAL A 88 10.49 2.13 -7.58
N SER A 89 11.62 2.28 -8.28
CA SER A 89 12.87 2.75 -7.67
C SER A 89 13.86 3.26 -8.71
N LYS A 90 14.45 4.42 -8.46
CA LYS A 90 15.56 4.97 -9.25
C LYS A 90 16.94 4.46 -8.82
N THR A 91 17.01 3.71 -7.71
CA THR A 91 18.29 3.31 -7.09
C THR A 91 18.51 1.81 -7.01
N LEU A 92 17.44 1.00 -7.08
CA LEU A 92 17.57 -0.46 -7.16
C LEU A 92 17.97 -0.89 -8.57
N LYS A 93 18.77 -1.94 -8.63
CA LYS A 93 19.10 -2.64 -9.88
C LYS A 93 18.19 -3.85 -10.06
N SER A 94 17.95 -4.26 -11.30
CA SER A 94 17.10 -5.43 -11.60
C SER A 94 17.61 -6.71 -10.94
N SER A 95 18.93 -6.84 -10.71
CA SER A 95 19.54 -7.96 -9.99
C SER A 95 19.22 -8.01 -8.50
N GLU A 96 18.71 -6.93 -7.92
CA GLU A 96 18.36 -6.84 -6.49
C GLU A 96 16.87 -7.15 -6.21
N ILE A 97 16.10 -7.40 -7.26
CA ILE A 97 14.66 -7.71 -7.14
C ILE A 97 14.40 -9.15 -7.58
N LYS A 98 13.44 -9.80 -6.92
CA LYS A 98 13.06 -11.19 -7.21
C LYS A 98 11.58 -11.23 -7.64
N ASN A 99 11.30 -11.98 -8.71
CA ASN A 99 9.92 -12.18 -9.19
C ASN A 99 9.09 -10.88 -9.28
N ALA A 100 9.73 -9.79 -9.71
CA ALA A 100 9.10 -8.48 -9.84
C ALA A 100 9.66 -7.73 -11.05
N LYS A 101 8.88 -6.78 -11.58
CA LYS A 101 9.30 -5.85 -12.63
C LYS A 101 9.79 -4.54 -11.99
N LEU A 102 10.92 -4.01 -12.45
CA LEU A 102 11.44 -2.73 -11.98
C LEU A 102 10.94 -1.61 -12.90
N PHE A 103 10.31 -0.59 -12.31
CA PHE A 103 10.05 0.70 -12.94
C PHE A 103 11.08 1.70 -12.41
N SER A 104 12.01 2.10 -13.26
CA SER A 104 13.15 2.97 -12.87
C SER A 104 13.17 4.32 -13.59
N GLY A 105 12.30 4.50 -14.58
CA GLY A 105 12.22 5.69 -15.41
C GLY A 105 11.24 6.74 -14.88
N ASN A 106 10.37 7.24 -15.74
CA ASN A 106 9.24 8.11 -15.38
C ASN A 106 8.08 7.26 -14.85
N SER A 107 8.13 6.95 -13.55
CA SER A 107 7.14 6.08 -12.89
C SER A 107 5.68 6.45 -13.15
N PRO A 108 5.27 7.74 -13.20
CA PRO A 108 3.89 8.10 -13.51
C PRO A 108 3.43 7.62 -14.88
N ASP A 109 4.26 7.74 -15.92
CA ASP A 109 3.91 7.30 -17.28
C ASP A 109 3.84 5.78 -17.36
N GLU A 110 4.81 5.07 -16.79
CA GLU A 110 4.79 3.60 -16.70
C GLU A 110 3.54 3.09 -15.98
N ILE A 111 3.06 3.82 -14.96
CA ILE A 111 1.82 3.47 -14.23
C ILE A 111 0.57 3.82 -15.04
N ARG A 112 0.56 4.94 -15.81
CA ARG A 112 -0.54 5.23 -16.74
C ARG A 112 -0.71 4.13 -17.80
N GLU A 113 0.40 3.67 -18.37
CA GLU A 113 0.41 2.54 -19.30
C GLU A 113 -0.15 1.27 -18.65
N LEU A 114 0.34 0.92 -17.46
CA LEU A 114 -0.15 -0.24 -16.69
C LEU A 114 -1.65 -0.16 -16.39
N LYS A 115 -2.18 1.02 -16.07
CA LYS A 115 -3.62 1.22 -15.83
C LYS A 115 -4.44 1.00 -17.10
N ASN A 116 -3.88 1.14 -18.29
CA ASN A 116 -4.55 0.90 -19.58
C ASN A 116 -4.49 -0.57 -20.02
N GLU A 117 -3.66 -1.39 -19.41
CA GLU A 117 -3.62 -2.82 -19.69
C GLU A 117 -4.92 -3.53 -19.23
N LYS A 118 -5.17 -4.73 -19.76
CA LYS A 118 -6.26 -5.60 -19.27
C LYS A 118 -5.83 -6.22 -17.92
N GLY A 119 -6.74 -6.27 -16.97
CA GLY A 119 -6.49 -6.89 -15.67
C GLY A 119 -7.48 -6.44 -14.61
N LYS A 120 -7.24 -6.90 -13.38
CA LYS A 120 -7.98 -6.49 -12.19
C LYS A 120 -7.44 -5.15 -11.64
N GLU A 121 -7.77 -4.82 -10.41
CA GLU A 121 -7.24 -3.65 -9.72
C GLU A 121 -5.72 -3.77 -9.49
N ILE A 122 -5.08 -2.64 -9.34
CA ILE A 122 -3.68 -2.49 -8.96
C ILE A 122 -3.67 -1.99 -7.53
N VAL A 123 -3.00 -2.68 -6.62
CA VAL A 123 -2.89 -2.24 -5.23
C VAL A 123 -1.51 -1.67 -4.95
N LEU A 124 -1.47 -0.51 -4.33
CA LEU A 124 -0.26 0.15 -3.84
C LEU A 124 -0.21 0.00 -2.31
N PHE A 125 0.66 -0.88 -1.84
CA PHE A 125 0.90 -1.04 -0.41
C PHE A 125 2.02 -0.12 0.05
N GLY A 126 1.70 0.72 1.03
CA GLY A 126 2.68 1.57 1.67
C GLY A 126 3.37 2.53 0.70
N SER A 127 4.67 2.78 0.94
CA SER A 127 5.53 3.66 0.14
C SER A 127 5.03 5.11 0.05
N PRO A 128 5.04 5.86 1.16
CA PRO A 128 4.45 7.19 1.21
C PRO A 128 5.03 8.16 0.16
N THR A 129 6.31 8.03 -0.16
CA THR A 129 6.93 8.85 -1.20
C THR A 129 6.36 8.57 -2.59
N LEU A 130 6.17 7.29 -2.92
CA LEU A 130 5.55 6.91 -4.19
C LEU A 130 4.08 7.34 -4.22
N THR A 131 3.35 7.09 -3.13
CA THR A 131 1.94 7.50 -3.02
C THR A 131 1.77 9.00 -3.27
N ARG A 132 2.60 9.85 -2.65
CA ARG A 132 2.57 11.31 -2.91
C ARG A 132 2.83 11.65 -4.37
N SER A 133 3.85 11.05 -4.98
CA SER A 133 4.15 11.27 -6.40
C SER A 133 2.98 10.90 -7.31
N LEU A 134 2.24 9.84 -6.97
CA LEU A 134 1.06 9.40 -7.73
C LEU A 134 -0.20 10.21 -7.42
N MET A 135 -0.30 10.77 -6.21
CA MET A 135 -1.31 11.78 -5.86
C MET A 135 -1.16 13.03 -6.71
N ASP A 136 0.06 13.58 -6.80
CA ASP A 136 0.36 14.79 -7.58
C ASP A 136 0.07 14.60 -9.08
N GLU A 137 0.07 13.37 -9.57
CA GLU A 137 -0.24 13.02 -10.95
C GLU A 137 -1.70 12.58 -11.17
N ASN A 138 -2.54 12.64 -10.13
CA ASN A 138 -3.94 12.18 -10.15
C ASN A 138 -4.09 10.72 -10.62
N LEU A 139 -3.16 9.85 -10.25
CA LEU A 139 -3.14 8.45 -10.70
C LEU A 139 -3.82 7.48 -9.74
N ILE A 140 -4.07 7.89 -8.49
CA ILE A 140 -4.75 7.07 -7.49
C ILE A 140 -6.25 7.27 -7.60
N ASP A 141 -6.99 6.18 -7.79
CA ASP A 141 -8.44 6.22 -7.93
C ASP A 141 -9.15 6.02 -6.60
N GLU A 142 -8.59 5.19 -5.70
CA GLU A 142 -9.19 4.89 -4.40
C GLU A 142 -8.14 4.87 -3.28
N TYR A 143 -8.57 5.25 -2.08
CA TYR A 143 -7.76 5.30 -0.88
C TYR A 143 -8.42 4.48 0.23
N TRP A 144 -7.70 3.48 0.73
CA TRP A 144 -7.99 2.80 1.98
C TRP A 144 -7.03 3.31 3.04
N LEU A 145 -7.54 4.06 4.01
CA LEU A 145 -6.75 4.68 5.07
C LEU A 145 -7.13 4.07 6.41
N PHE A 146 -6.21 3.35 7.02
CA PHE A 146 -6.36 2.82 8.37
C PHE A 146 -5.74 3.81 9.36
N ILE A 147 -6.58 4.63 9.96
CA ILE A 147 -6.17 5.68 10.90
C ILE A 147 -6.03 5.06 12.28
N ASN A 148 -4.79 4.94 12.75
CA ASN A 148 -4.47 4.41 14.07
C ASN A 148 -4.66 5.49 15.14
N PRO A 149 -5.11 5.12 16.37
CA PRO A 149 -5.39 6.07 17.46
C PRO A 149 -4.11 6.53 18.17
N ILE A 150 -3.20 7.14 17.41
CA ILE A 150 -1.91 7.66 17.87
C ILE A 150 -1.56 8.97 17.18
N LEU A 151 -0.89 9.86 17.88
CA LEU A 151 -0.23 11.06 17.35
C LEU A 151 1.28 10.84 17.40
N LEU A 152 1.97 10.95 16.27
CA LEU A 152 3.42 10.74 16.18
C LEU A 152 4.20 12.05 16.22
N GLY A 153 3.63 13.15 15.76
CA GLY A 153 4.24 14.47 15.73
C GLY A 153 5.40 14.62 14.73
N GLN A 154 6.15 13.55 14.49
CA GLN A 154 7.30 13.52 13.57
C GLN A 154 7.36 12.19 12.81
N GLY A 155 7.96 12.21 11.63
CA GLY A 155 8.12 11.02 10.77
C GLY A 155 7.83 11.31 9.31
N ASN A 156 7.39 10.30 8.58
CA ASN A 156 7.09 10.42 7.16
C ASN A 156 5.59 10.68 6.96
N ASN A 157 5.20 11.94 6.83
CA ASN A 157 3.79 12.33 6.65
C ASN A 157 3.32 12.01 5.23
N LEU A 158 2.13 11.36 5.12
CA LEU A 158 1.55 10.94 3.84
C LEU A 158 1.10 12.12 2.99
N PHE A 159 0.58 13.17 3.60
CA PHE A 159 -0.09 14.28 2.91
C PHE A 159 0.74 15.56 2.81
N LYS A 160 2.04 15.51 3.10
CA LYS A 160 2.91 16.68 3.01
C LYS A 160 3.17 17.08 1.56
N ASN A 161 3.22 18.40 1.31
CA ASN A 161 3.64 18.99 0.03
C ASN A 161 2.82 18.53 -1.18
N LEU A 162 1.51 18.32 -1.01
CA LEU A 162 0.61 18.13 -2.15
C LEU A 162 0.59 19.39 -3.00
N SER A 163 0.72 19.23 -4.30
CA SER A 163 0.80 20.35 -5.26
C SER A 163 -0.58 20.97 -5.56
N HIS A 164 -1.67 20.26 -5.28
CA HIS A 164 -3.04 20.68 -5.55
C HIS A 164 -4.04 19.98 -4.62
N GLU A 165 -5.27 20.46 -4.61
CA GLU A 165 -6.38 19.82 -3.89
C GLU A 165 -6.85 18.56 -4.63
N ILE A 166 -7.07 17.47 -3.87
CA ILE A 166 -7.67 16.23 -4.35
C ILE A 166 -9.01 16.06 -3.64
N LYS A 167 -10.10 16.16 -4.38
CA LYS A 167 -11.44 15.97 -3.84
C LYS A 167 -11.77 14.50 -3.75
N LEU A 168 -12.30 14.09 -2.60
CA LEU A 168 -12.59 12.70 -2.29
C LEU A 168 -14.07 12.54 -1.91
N LYS A 169 -14.64 11.41 -2.33
CA LYS A 169 -15.99 10.97 -1.89
C LYS A 169 -15.82 9.74 -1.00
N LEU A 170 -16.37 9.82 0.22
CA LEU A 170 -16.41 8.67 1.13
C LEU A 170 -17.30 7.57 0.56
N LEU A 171 -16.77 6.36 0.49
CA LEU A 171 -17.49 5.15 0.10
C LEU A 171 -17.86 4.31 1.33
N MET A 172 -16.95 4.20 2.30
CA MET A 172 -17.15 3.42 3.52
C MET A 172 -16.32 4.00 4.66
N SER A 173 -16.86 3.89 5.88
CA SER A 173 -16.10 4.04 7.13
C SER A 173 -16.40 2.86 8.06
N LYS A 174 -15.37 2.37 8.77
CA LYS A 174 -15.51 1.29 9.74
C LYS A 174 -14.57 1.55 10.92
N THR A 175 -15.09 1.40 12.13
CA THR A 175 -14.32 1.42 13.37
C THR A 175 -14.07 -0.01 13.83
N PHE A 176 -12.84 -0.32 14.22
CA PHE A 176 -12.43 -1.61 14.76
C PHE A 176 -12.33 -1.60 16.27
N ALA A 177 -12.34 -2.79 16.88
CA ALA A 177 -12.22 -2.93 18.34
C ALA A 177 -10.88 -2.38 18.88
N SER A 178 -9.83 -2.39 18.07
CA SER A 178 -8.52 -1.79 18.35
C SER A 178 -8.55 -0.25 18.45
N GLY A 179 -9.66 0.40 18.09
CA GLY A 179 -9.77 1.86 17.97
C GLY A 179 -9.28 2.42 16.62
N VAL A 180 -8.80 1.59 15.72
CA VAL A 180 -8.45 1.99 14.34
C VAL A 180 -9.73 2.33 13.59
N VAL A 181 -9.69 3.39 12.77
CA VAL A 181 -10.77 3.77 11.86
C VAL A 181 -10.32 3.56 10.42
N CYS A 182 -11.02 2.72 9.69
CA CYS A 182 -10.81 2.55 8.25
C CYS A 182 -11.72 3.51 7.48
N LEU A 183 -11.14 4.27 6.58
CA LEU A 183 -11.83 5.13 5.64
C LEU A 183 -11.51 4.68 4.22
N HIS A 184 -12.56 4.45 3.41
CA HIS A 184 -12.42 4.14 2.00
C HIS A 184 -13.00 5.29 1.18
N TYR A 185 -12.16 5.92 0.38
CA TYR A 185 -12.52 7.03 -0.49
C TYR A 185 -12.26 6.70 -1.96
N THR A 186 -13.00 7.35 -2.85
CA THR A 186 -12.68 7.47 -4.27
C THR A 186 -12.41 8.93 -4.62
N THR A 187 -11.56 9.19 -5.60
CA THR A 187 -11.38 10.50 -6.22
C THR A 187 -12.65 10.92 -6.99
N ILE A 188 -12.89 12.25 -7.07
CA ILE A 188 -14.04 12.84 -7.78
C ILE A 188 -13.51 13.54 -9.04
#